data_30449c8bfbfbaba4cfd1608f3c9f8f4c
#
_entry.id   30449c8bfbfbaba4cfd1608f3c9f8f4c
#
_cell.length_a   1.000
_cell.length_b   1.000
_cell.length_c   1.000
_cell.angle_alpha   90.00
_cell.angle_beta   90.00
_cell.angle_gamma   90.00
#
_symmetry.space_group_name_H-M   'P 1'
#
loop_
_entity.id
_entity.type
_entity.pdbx_description
1 polymer ?
#
loop_
_entity_poly.entity_id
_entity_poly.type
_entity_poly.pdbx_seq_one_letter_code
_entity_poly.pdbx_strand_id
1 'polypeptide(L)'
;DGGSTDEAGVNSRYSVAITKNTATPNSTAQDTSVLLFDAAPTFEALLDDVQANIPIPVIARRFHGAFVEAIVNAAKLMYSVYGVSTVALSGGVFMNRFIIEHALAALQDEGFTVAVNRELPPNDGCISYGQAVIACAQDETTHDE
;
A
#
# COMPACT_ATOMS: atom_id res chain seq x y z
N ASP A 1 1.39 30.51 -25.94
CA ASP A 1 2.13 30.21 -24.72
C ASP A 1 1.56 28.94 -24.14
N GLY A 2 2.22 27.82 -24.55
CA GLY A 2 1.75 26.47 -24.25
C GLY A 2 2.09 26.08 -22.83
N GLY A 3 1.10 26.09 -21.94
CA GLY A 3 1.17 25.39 -20.67
C GLY A 3 1.08 23.91 -20.93
N SER A 4 2.19 23.20 -20.84
CA SER A 4 2.26 21.75 -20.82
C SER A 4 1.48 21.27 -19.58
N THR A 5 0.33 20.69 -19.82
CA THR A 5 -0.41 19.91 -18.81
C THR A 5 0.34 18.60 -18.64
N ASP A 6 1.02 18.42 -17.51
CA ASP A 6 1.60 17.13 -17.11
C ASP A 6 0.50 16.11 -16.82
N GLU A 7 -0.03 15.51 -17.87
CA GLU A 7 -1.05 14.44 -17.82
C GLU A 7 -0.44 13.04 -17.60
N ALA A 8 0.86 12.91 -17.41
CA ALA A 8 1.47 11.60 -17.26
C ALA A 8 2.56 11.66 -16.19
N GLY A 9 2.27 11.03 -15.07
CA GLY A 9 3.28 10.72 -14.10
C GLY A 9 2.90 11.19 -12.70
N VAL A 10 2.65 10.22 -11.85
CA VAL A 10 2.77 10.36 -10.41
C VAL A 10 4.27 10.56 -10.12
N ASN A 11 4.83 11.67 -10.59
CA ASN A 11 6.17 12.07 -10.20
C ASN A 11 6.02 12.79 -8.87
N SER A 12 5.92 11.99 -7.82
CA SER A 12 5.71 12.51 -6.49
C SER A 12 7.04 13.08 -5.99
N ARG A 13 7.04 14.38 -5.76
CA ARG A 13 8.11 15.08 -5.01
C ARG A 13 8.21 14.52 -3.59
N TYR A 14 7.22 13.78 -3.17
CA TYR A 14 7.11 13.15 -1.86
C TYR A 14 7.54 11.69 -1.96
N SER A 15 8.28 11.20 -0.98
CA SER A 15 8.73 9.82 -0.93
C SER A 15 8.53 9.22 0.45
N VAL A 16 8.15 7.96 0.48
CA VAL A 16 8.17 7.15 1.71
C VAL A 16 9.42 6.30 1.67
N ALA A 17 10.33 6.51 2.60
CA ALA A 17 11.55 5.72 2.67
C ALA A 17 11.25 4.32 3.23
N ILE A 18 11.89 3.29 2.64
CA ILE A 18 11.82 1.93 3.18
C ILE A 18 13.17 1.63 3.82
N THR A 19 13.19 1.52 5.15
CA THR A 19 14.40 1.27 5.93
C THR A 19 14.37 -0.12 6.55
N LYS A 20 15.54 -0.78 6.64
CA LYS A 20 15.69 -2.01 7.42
C LYS A 20 15.95 -1.63 8.87
N ASN A 21 15.08 -2.07 9.79
CA ASN A 21 15.41 -2.03 11.19
C ASN A 21 16.11 -3.34 11.57
N THR A 22 17.38 -3.26 11.90
CA THR A 22 18.08 -4.37 12.57
C THR A 22 17.65 -4.33 14.02
N ALA A 23 16.66 -5.13 14.38
CA ALA A 23 16.15 -5.24 15.73
C ALA A 23 17.27 -5.52 16.73
N THR A 24 17.13 -4.89 17.89
CA THR A 24 17.99 -4.96 19.09
C THR A 24 18.55 -6.35 19.40
N PRO A 25 19.80 -6.44 19.93
CA PRO A 25 20.58 -7.67 20.08
C PRO A 25 20.13 -8.58 21.22
N ASN A 26 18.85 -8.78 21.44
CA ASN A 26 18.36 -9.59 22.57
C ASN A 26 17.27 -10.62 22.22
N SER A 27 17.12 -11.01 20.96
CA SER A 27 16.24 -12.11 20.60
C SER A 27 17.04 -13.29 20.04
N THR A 28 16.94 -14.43 20.68
CA THR A 28 17.43 -15.75 20.23
C THR A 28 16.65 -16.32 19.04
N ALA A 29 15.95 -15.48 18.29
CA ALA A 29 15.20 -15.83 17.09
C ALA A 29 15.89 -15.23 15.86
N GLN A 30 15.99 -16.05 14.82
CA GLN A 30 16.51 -15.79 13.49
C GLN A 30 16.33 -14.34 13.04
N ASP A 31 17.39 -13.80 12.43
CA ASP A 31 17.54 -12.46 11.86
C ASP A 31 16.30 -12.00 11.06
N THR A 32 15.24 -11.57 11.77
CA THR A 32 14.02 -11.00 11.18
C THR A 32 14.26 -9.51 11.01
N SER A 33 14.90 -9.12 9.93
CA SER A 33 14.97 -7.72 9.54
C SER A 33 13.57 -7.21 9.21
N VAL A 34 13.02 -6.36 10.07
CA VAL A 34 11.72 -5.70 9.84
C VAL A 34 11.94 -4.52 8.90
N LEU A 35 11.12 -4.44 7.85
CA LEU A 35 11.10 -3.26 6.97
C LEU A 35 10.15 -2.22 7.58
N LEU A 36 10.64 -1.01 7.71
CA LEU A 36 9.86 0.13 8.21
C LEU A 36 9.60 1.10 7.05
N PHE A 37 8.36 1.56 6.98
CA PHE A 37 7.97 2.66 6.13
C PHE A 37 8.17 3.96 6.93
N ASP A 38 9.10 4.79 6.50
CA ASP A 38 9.35 6.10 7.10
C ASP A 38 8.68 7.17 6.24
N ALA A 39 7.64 7.79 6.78
CA ALA A 39 6.90 8.86 6.13
C ALA A 39 7.47 10.26 6.44
N ALA A 40 8.51 10.39 7.25
CA ALA A 40 9.08 11.69 7.62
C ALA A 40 9.44 12.54 6.39
N PRO A 41 10.13 12.01 5.36
CA PRO A 41 10.45 12.79 4.16
C PRO A 41 9.21 13.29 3.41
N THR A 42 8.12 12.51 3.42
CA THR A 42 6.83 12.92 2.84
C THR A 42 6.25 14.12 3.57
N PHE A 43 6.26 14.09 4.91
CA PHE A 43 5.72 15.20 5.71
C PHE A 43 6.60 16.45 5.63
N GLU A 44 7.92 16.32 5.58
CA GLU A 44 8.83 17.44 5.38
C GLU A 44 8.54 18.14 4.05
N ALA A 45 8.48 17.39 2.95
CA ALA A 45 8.17 17.94 1.63
C ALA A 45 6.76 18.53 1.54
N LEU A 46 5.78 17.98 2.27
CA LEU A 46 4.43 18.52 2.38
C LEU A 46 4.44 19.88 3.09
N LEU A 47 5.18 20.02 4.18
CA LEU A 47 5.29 21.28 4.91
C LEU A 47 5.97 22.36 4.06
N ASP A 48 6.99 22.01 3.29
CA ASP A 48 7.64 22.91 2.32
C ASP A 48 6.62 23.40 1.28
N ASP A 49 5.80 22.52 0.74
CA ASP A 49 4.78 22.88 -0.23
C ASP A 49 3.71 23.80 0.38
N VAL A 50 3.30 23.57 1.62
CA VAL A 50 2.37 24.45 2.36
C VAL A 50 2.99 25.83 2.55
N GLN A 51 4.26 25.92 2.94
CA GLN A 51 4.97 27.19 3.10
C GLN A 51 5.14 27.94 1.76
N ALA A 52 5.31 27.18 0.68
CA ALA A 52 5.38 27.73 -0.68
C ALA A 52 4.02 28.11 -1.27
N ASN A 53 2.93 27.98 -0.50
CA ASN A 53 1.56 28.24 -0.92
C ASN A 53 1.14 27.43 -2.17
N ILE A 54 1.62 26.19 -2.30
CA ILE A 54 1.18 25.28 -3.36
C ILE A 54 -0.31 24.97 -3.14
N PRO A 55 -1.13 24.92 -4.21
CA PRO A 55 -2.55 24.64 -4.08
C PRO A 55 -2.83 23.29 -3.41
N ILE A 56 -3.78 23.26 -2.46
CA ILE A 56 -4.15 22.06 -1.69
C ILE A 56 -4.42 20.83 -2.57
N PRO A 57 -5.13 20.93 -3.73
CA PRO A 57 -5.34 19.79 -4.60
C PRO A 57 -4.02 19.16 -5.14
N VAL A 58 -3.00 20.00 -5.37
CA VAL A 58 -1.68 19.53 -5.82
C VAL A 58 -0.97 18.80 -4.69
N ILE A 59 -0.98 19.38 -3.48
CA ILE A 59 -0.42 18.73 -2.28
C ILE A 59 -1.10 17.37 -2.03
N ALA A 60 -2.43 17.34 -2.07
CA ALA A 60 -3.19 16.12 -1.87
C ALA A 60 -2.83 15.04 -2.92
N ARG A 61 -2.72 15.41 -4.19
CA ARG A 61 -2.32 14.49 -5.26
C ARG A 61 -0.92 13.94 -5.04
N ARG A 62 0.05 14.79 -4.67
CA ARG A 62 1.42 14.38 -4.35
C ARG A 62 1.46 13.41 -3.17
N PHE A 63 0.69 13.70 -2.12
CA PHE A 63 0.60 12.87 -0.93
C PHE A 63 0.05 11.46 -1.24
N HIS A 64 -1.08 11.39 -1.95
CA HIS A 64 -1.64 10.11 -2.37
C HIS A 64 -0.71 9.35 -3.33
N GLY A 65 -0.02 10.08 -4.22
CA GLY A 65 0.96 9.49 -5.13
C GLY A 65 2.14 8.85 -4.41
N ALA A 66 2.63 9.46 -3.33
CA ALA A 66 3.70 8.88 -2.50
C ALA A 66 3.29 7.54 -1.87
N PHE A 67 2.02 7.39 -1.47
CA PHE A 67 1.51 6.11 -0.97
C PHE A 67 1.45 5.04 -2.06
N VAL A 68 0.99 5.40 -3.26
CA VAL A 68 0.98 4.47 -4.40
C VAL A 68 2.40 4.00 -4.72
N GLU A 69 3.36 4.92 -4.78
CA GLU A 69 4.76 4.60 -5.02
C GLU A 69 5.34 3.69 -3.92
N ALA A 70 5.01 3.96 -2.65
CA ALA A 70 5.45 3.12 -1.53
C ALA A 70 4.91 1.68 -1.65
N ILE A 71 3.65 1.49 -2.06
CA ILE A 71 3.05 0.18 -2.29
C ILE A 71 3.81 -0.57 -3.39
N VAL A 72 4.08 0.08 -4.51
CA VAL A 72 4.81 -0.52 -5.64
C VAL A 72 6.24 -0.87 -5.23
N ASN A 73 6.94 0.02 -4.55
CA ASN A 73 8.32 -0.22 -4.09
C ASN A 73 8.38 -1.38 -3.09
N ALA A 74 7.40 -1.49 -2.19
CA ALA A 74 7.29 -2.63 -1.28
C ALA A 74 7.08 -3.94 -2.04
N ALA A 75 6.18 -3.96 -3.03
CA ALA A 75 5.94 -5.14 -3.85
C ALA A 75 7.20 -5.57 -4.62
N LYS A 76 7.91 -4.63 -5.23
CA LYS A 76 9.18 -4.88 -5.94
C LYS A 76 10.25 -5.43 -5.00
N LEU A 77 10.34 -4.91 -3.79
CA LEU A 77 11.26 -5.42 -2.77
C LEU A 77 10.91 -6.85 -2.36
N MET A 78 9.63 -7.15 -2.11
CA MET A 78 9.19 -8.51 -1.79
C MET A 78 9.44 -9.47 -2.96
N TYR A 79 9.23 -9.03 -4.19
CA TYR A 79 9.57 -9.83 -5.36
C TYR A 79 11.07 -10.13 -5.43
N SER A 80 11.93 -9.14 -5.20
CA SER A 80 13.38 -9.32 -5.26
C SER A 80 13.92 -10.27 -4.19
N VAL A 81 13.26 -10.33 -3.02
CA VAL A 81 13.71 -11.16 -1.88
C VAL A 81 13.09 -12.56 -1.90
N TYR A 82 11.81 -12.66 -2.25
CA TYR A 82 11.02 -13.88 -2.09
C TYR A 82 10.45 -14.44 -3.39
N GLY A 83 10.57 -13.72 -4.51
CA GLY A 83 9.98 -14.12 -5.80
C GLY A 83 8.44 -14.02 -5.84
N VAL A 84 7.82 -13.29 -4.90
CA VAL A 84 6.36 -13.18 -4.83
C VAL A 84 5.85 -12.22 -5.87
N SER A 85 5.04 -12.70 -6.81
CA SER A 85 4.48 -11.92 -7.93
C SER A 85 2.99 -11.58 -7.78
N THR A 86 2.35 -12.02 -6.68
CA THR A 86 0.94 -11.71 -6.40
C THR A 86 0.84 -10.76 -5.23
N VAL A 87 0.11 -9.65 -5.43
CA VAL A 87 -0.14 -8.61 -4.42
C VAL A 87 -1.63 -8.54 -4.13
N ALA A 88 -2.01 -8.65 -2.87
CA ALA A 88 -3.39 -8.43 -2.43
C ALA A 88 -3.52 -7.05 -1.79
N LEU A 89 -4.47 -6.24 -2.30
CA LEU A 89 -4.78 -4.91 -1.78
C LEU A 89 -6.06 -4.99 -0.94
N SER A 90 -5.94 -4.84 0.38
CA SER A 90 -7.04 -4.88 1.33
C SER A 90 -6.83 -3.89 2.47
N GLY A 91 -7.89 -3.54 3.19
CA GLY A 91 -7.85 -2.54 4.25
C GLY A 91 -8.56 -1.25 3.87
N GLY A 92 -8.93 -0.46 4.89
CA GLY A 92 -9.75 0.74 4.74
C GLY A 92 -9.16 1.82 3.82
N VAL A 93 -7.84 1.89 3.68
CA VAL A 93 -7.17 2.85 2.78
C VAL A 93 -7.55 2.63 1.32
N PHE A 94 -7.87 1.40 0.92
CA PHE A 94 -8.27 1.06 -0.45
C PHE A 94 -9.74 1.38 -0.77
N MET A 95 -10.48 1.96 0.16
CA MET A 95 -11.73 2.67 -0.13
C MET A 95 -11.48 4.02 -0.81
N ASN A 96 -10.26 4.56 -0.71
CA ASN A 96 -9.86 5.75 -1.45
C ASN A 96 -9.67 5.39 -2.92
N ARG A 97 -10.56 5.92 -3.76
CA ARG A 97 -10.60 5.63 -5.20
C ARG A 97 -9.29 5.94 -5.91
N PHE A 98 -8.68 7.08 -5.57
CA PHE A 98 -7.40 7.46 -6.18
C PHE A 98 -6.31 6.42 -5.88
N ILE A 99 -6.20 6.01 -4.61
CA ILE A 99 -5.16 5.05 -4.18
C ILE A 99 -5.36 3.70 -4.88
N ILE A 100 -6.59 3.15 -4.85
CA ILE A 100 -6.83 1.81 -5.41
C ILE A 100 -6.63 1.77 -6.93
N GLU A 101 -7.15 2.76 -7.67
CA GLU A 101 -7.03 2.80 -9.13
C GLU A 101 -5.58 2.95 -9.57
N HIS A 102 -4.81 3.86 -8.95
CA HIS A 102 -3.42 4.09 -9.31
C HIS A 102 -2.49 2.96 -8.84
N ALA A 103 -2.72 2.39 -7.64
CA ALA A 103 -1.93 1.26 -7.17
C ALA A 103 -2.16 0.02 -8.03
N LEU A 104 -3.42 -0.26 -8.41
CA LEU A 104 -3.75 -1.38 -9.29
C LEU A 104 -3.05 -1.24 -10.65
N ALA A 105 -3.18 -0.08 -11.29
CA ALA A 105 -2.55 0.18 -12.58
C ALA A 105 -1.02 0.06 -12.48
N ALA A 106 -0.39 0.73 -11.53
CA ALA A 106 1.06 0.74 -11.38
C ALA A 106 1.65 -0.65 -11.06
N LEU A 107 0.97 -1.46 -10.24
CA LEU A 107 1.40 -2.83 -9.96
C LEU A 107 1.25 -3.75 -11.19
N GLN A 108 0.17 -3.59 -11.95
CA GLN A 108 -0.02 -4.35 -13.20
C GLN A 108 1.00 -3.99 -14.27
N ASP A 109 1.35 -2.72 -14.40
CA ASP A 109 2.39 -2.24 -15.32
C ASP A 109 3.78 -2.79 -14.96
N GLU A 110 4.05 -3.03 -13.68
CA GLU A 110 5.27 -3.69 -13.19
C GLU A 110 5.19 -5.24 -13.29
N GLY A 111 4.09 -5.79 -13.81
CA GLY A 111 3.92 -7.23 -14.08
C GLY A 111 3.39 -8.05 -12.91
N PHE A 112 2.90 -7.41 -11.84
CA PHE A 112 2.28 -8.12 -10.72
C PHE A 112 0.86 -8.59 -11.03
N THR A 113 0.50 -9.75 -10.49
CA THR A 113 -0.90 -10.16 -10.37
C THR A 113 -1.51 -9.49 -9.15
N VAL A 114 -2.60 -8.73 -9.32
CA VAL A 114 -3.20 -7.97 -8.22
C VAL A 114 -4.58 -8.51 -7.86
N ALA A 115 -4.75 -8.91 -6.60
CA ALA A 115 -6.03 -9.30 -6.02
C ALA A 115 -6.63 -8.13 -5.23
N VAL A 116 -7.92 -7.87 -5.46
CA VAL A 116 -8.67 -6.82 -4.76
C VAL A 116 -10.02 -7.37 -4.29
N ASN A 117 -10.56 -6.81 -3.23
CA ASN A 117 -11.92 -7.11 -2.78
C ASN A 117 -12.93 -6.63 -3.85
N ARG A 118 -13.85 -7.51 -4.27
CA ARG A 118 -14.89 -7.18 -5.28
C ARG A 118 -16.31 -7.28 -4.71
N GLU A 119 -16.59 -8.28 -3.90
CA GLU A 119 -17.93 -8.57 -3.37
C GLU A 119 -18.14 -7.98 -1.97
N LEU A 120 -17.06 -7.89 -1.20
CA LEU A 120 -17.07 -7.34 0.15
C LEU A 120 -16.22 -6.09 0.20
N PRO A 121 -16.53 -5.12 1.09
CA PRO A 121 -15.71 -3.93 1.24
C PRO A 121 -14.32 -4.33 1.78
N PRO A 122 -13.25 -3.60 1.39
CA PRO A 122 -11.89 -3.93 1.84
C PRO A 122 -11.58 -3.51 3.28
N ASN A 123 -12.54 -2.94 4.01
CA ASN A 123 -12.39 -2.43 5.38
C ASN A 123 -12.85 -3.46 6.44
N ASP A 124 -12.85 -3.06 7.70
CA ASP A 124 -13.24 -3.89 8.84
C ASP A 124 -14.68 -4.41 8.78
N GLY A 125 -15.54 -3.83 7.94
CA GLY A 125 -16.91 -4.32 7.71
C GLY A 125 -17.00 -5.75 7.20
N CYS A 126 -15.92 -6.30 6.63
CA CYS A 126 -15.92 -7.70 6.17
C CYS A 126 -15.46 -8.71 7.25
N ILE A 127 -14.98 -8.27 8.41
CA ILE A 127 -14.45 -9.17 9.45
C ILE A 127 -15.52 -10.13 9.98
N SER A 128 -16.70 -9.60 10.32
CA SER A 128 -17.81 -10.41 10.83
C SER A 128 -18.30 -11.45 9.81
N TYR A 129 -18.32 -11.09 8.54
CA TYR A 129 -18.62 -12.03 7.47
C TYR A 129 -17.56 -13.15 7.37
N GLY A 130 -16.29 -12.80 7.40
CA GLY A 130 -15.20 -13.77 7.40
C GLY A 130 -15.24 -14.73 8.60
N GLN A 131 -15.56 -14.22 9.79
CA GLN A 131 -15.75 -15.04 10.99
C GLN A 131 -16.93 -16.01 10.83
N ALA A 132 -18.04 -15.56 10.26
CA ALA A 132 -19.22 -16.43 10.02
C ALA A 132 -18.88 -17.55 9.01
N VAL A 133 -18.17 -17.24 7.94
CA VAL A 133 -17.73 -18.24 6.94
C VAL A 133 -16.81 -19.29 7.56
N ILE A 134 -15.86 -18.88 8.40
CA ILE A 134 -14.97 -19.80 9.11
C ILE A 134 -15.76 -20.70 10.06
N ALA A 135 -16.70 -20.15 10.82
CA ALA A 135 -17.52 -20.92 11.75
C ALA A 135 -18.37 -21.97 11.00
N CYS A 136 -19.01 -21.60 9.89
CA CYS A 136 -19.76 -22.54 9.06
C CYS A 136 -18.88 -23.69 8.52
N ALA A 137 -17.69 -23.37 8.03
CA ALA A 137 -16.76 -24.39 7.53
C ALA A 137 -16.26 -25.34 8.62
N GLN A 138 -16.13 -24.86 9.85
CA GLN A 138 -15.76 -25.71 10.98
C GLN A 138 -16.88 -26.64 11.42
N ASP A 139 -18.15 -26.18 11.38
CA ASP A 139 -19.30 -27.01 11.70
C ASP A 139 -19.49 -28.16 10.69
N GLU A 140 -19.27 -27.91 9.40
CA GLU A 140 -19.36 -28.95 8.37
C GLU A 140 -18.33 -30.08 8.59
N THR A 141 -17.11 -29.74 9.05
CA THR A 141 -16.07 -30.75 9.32
C THR A 141 -16.32 -31.58 10.57
N THR A 142 -17.12 -31.11 11.53
CA THR A 142 -17.46 -31.85 12.77
C THR A 142 -18.63 -32.81 12.62
N HIS A 143 -19.41 -32.73 11.53
CA HIS A 143 -20.53 -33.60 11.28
C HIS A 143 -20.23 -34.85 10.42
N ASP A 144 -19.00 -34.94 9.87
CA ASP A 144 -18.55 -36.04 9.03
C ASP A 144 -17.75 -37.14 9.83
N GLU A 145 -17.69 -37.05 11.16
CA GLU A 145 -17.15 -38.07 12.06
C GLU A 145 -18.29 -38.82 12.80
#